data_34830c602ce8ef833af5abdf04064856
#
_entry.id   34830c602ce8ef833af5abdf04064856
#
_cell.length_a   1.000
_cell.length_b   1.000
_cell.length_c   1.000
_cell.angle_alpha   90.00
_cell.angle_beta   90.00
_cell.angle_gamma   90.00
#
_symmetry.space_group_name_H-M   'P 1'
#
loop_
_entity.id
_entity.type
_entity.pdbx_description
1 polymer ?
#
loop_
_entity_poly.entity_id
_entity_poly.type
_entity_poly.pdbx_seq_one_letter_code
_entity_poly.pdbx_strand_id
1 'polypeptide(L)'
;MLFKRKIYDKFLAWKTECAGKKALLIEGARRIGKSTVVEEFAKNEYKSYILIDFAKASSDVKEYFQLYLNDLDTFFMLLSVQYGVQLHERDSVIIFDEVQLFPKAREAIKYLVADGRYDYMETGSLISIKENVKDIVIPSEERQMKMYPLDFEEFCWALGEKPMVAYIKTCFEKREPLERTLHNKAMLLFKQYMLVGGMPMSIVAFLEGRKDFGKADLEKRDILALYRNDIMKIQAQYRSKVLAIFDQIPGLLSRHEKRVVFNRIAAGSSADQYEETFFWLTDSMVANECRRANDPNVGLSLTESDTYIKCYLGDTGLLLSHAFDENELLEDEVYKQILDGKLGLNEGMLYENVIAQMLTANGHRLFFYTHYSEEKKRNDIEIDFIISNNSKTKYKMYPIEVKSGTRYTTDSLLKFREKYKTRIGGCYIIHPRNLIANDDILCIPPYMTICL
;
A
#
# COMPACT_ATOMS: atom_id res chain seq x y z
N MET A 1 16.96 12.13 4.88
CA MET A 1 16.54 11.52 6.17
C MET A 1 16.17 10.06 5.91
N LEU A 2 16.65 9.12 6.71
CA LEU A 2 16.31 7.70 6.61
C LEU A 2 15.23 7.36 7.63
N PHE A 3 14.15 6.73 7.18
CA PHE A 3 13.05 6.32 8.06
C PHE A 3 13.18 4.84 8.43
N LYS A 4 12.88 4.51 9.69
CA LYS A 4 12.72 3.11 10.10
C LYS A 4 11.48 2.52 9.42
N ARG A 5 11.63 1.34 8.78
CA ARG A 5 10.58 0.65 8.04
C ARG A 5 10.34 -0.73 8.61
N LYS A 6 9.08 -1.14 8.74
CA LYS A 6 8.68 -2.48 9.20
C LYS A 6 9.18 -3.59 8.27
N ILE A 7 9.31 -3.29 6.99
CA ILE A 7 9.79 -4.26 5.99
C ILE A 7 11.23 -4.70 6.27
N TYR A 8 12.03 -3.91 6.98
CA TYR A 8 13.40 -4.26 7.35
C TYR A 8 13.45 -5.56 8.18
N ASP A 9 12.53 -5.73 9.13
CA ASP A 9 12.45 -6.94 9.94
C ASP A 9 12.07 -8.17 9.07
N LYS A 10 11.28 -7.97 8.01
CA LYS A 10 10.98 -9.03 7.02
C LYS A 10 12.20 -9.39 6.17
N PHE A 11 13.07 -8.42 5.87
CA PHE A 11 14.34 -8.69 5.18
C PHE A 11 15.29 -9.53 6.05
N LEU A 12 15.38 -9.24 7.35
CA LEU A 12 16.15 -10.07 8.30
C LEU A 12 15.63 -11.51 8.35
N ALA A 13 14.31 -11.68 8.41
CA ALA A 13 13.69 -13.00 8.36
C ALA A 13 14.00 -13.72 7.04
N TRP A 14 13.90 -13.05 5.88
CA TRP A 14 14.28 -13.61 4.59
C TRP A 14 15.74 -14.04 4.55
N LYS A 15 16.67 -13.18 4.98
CA LYS A 15 18.11 -13.48 5.01
C LYS A 15 18.38 -14.77 5.80
N THR A 16 17.71 -14.92 6.94
CA THR A 16 17.87 -16.08 7.83
C THR A 16 17.21 -17.35 7.26
N GLU A 17 15.94 -17.24 6.83
CA GLU A 17 15.14 -18.39 6.40
C GLU A 17 15.54 -18.92 5.03
N CYS A 18 15.89 -18.04 4.09
CA CYS A 18 16.21 -18.43 2.72
C CYS A 18 17.67 -18.78 2.53
N ALA A 19 18.58 -18.18 3.32
CA ALA A 19 20.01 -18.50 3.34
C ALA A 19 20.62 -18.68 1.92
N GLY A 20 20.34 -17.74 0.99
CA GLY A 20 20.81 -17.77 -0.40
C GLY A 20 20.04 -18.65 -1.36
N LYS A 21 19.00 -19.36 -0.90
CA LYS A 21 18.20 -20.26 -1.77
C LYS A 21 17.12 -19.53 -2.56
N LYS A 22 16.83 -18.28 -2.25
CA LYS A 22 15.87 -17.43 -2.96
C LYS A 22 16.31 -15.97 -2.94
N ALA A 23 16.24 -15.32 -4.09
CA ALA A 23 16.35 -13.88 -4.19
C ALA A 23 15.13 -13.22 -3.53
N LEU A 24 15.25 -11.95 -3.14
CA LEU A 24 14.16 -11.16 -2.60
C LEU A 24 13.73 -10.09 -3.61
N LEU A 25 12.52 -10.20 -4.13
CA LEU A 25 11.90 -9.19 -4.99
C LEU A 25 11.00 -8.25 -4.18
N ILE A 26 11.34 -6.96 -4.16
CA ILE A 26 10.57 -5.91 -3.47
C ILE A 26 9.75 -5.13 -4.49
N GLU A 27 8.44 -5.32 -4.44
CA GLU A 27 7.46 -4.63 -5.27
C GLU A 27 6.80 -3.50 -4.51
N GLY A 28 6.42 -2.43 -5.21
CA GLY A 28 5.69 -1.34 -4.59
C GLY A 28 5.61 -0.10 -5.48
N ALA A 29 4.73 0.82 -5.14
CA ALA A 29 4.54 2.07 -5.87
C ALA A 29 5.85 2.86 -6.01
N ARG A 30 5.88 3.74 -6.98
CA ARG A 30 7.03 4.64 -7.17
C ARG A 30 7.18 5.60 -5.98
N ARG A 31 8.43 5.97 -5.63
CA ARG A 31 8.75 6.95 -4.58
C ARG A 31 8.44 6.55 -3.14
N ILE A 32 8.18 5.28 -2.85
CA ILE A 32 7.94 4.79 -1.47
C ILE A 32 9.24 4.43 -0.72
N GLY A 33 10.42 4.56 -1.36
CA GLY A 33 11.72 4.37 -0.72
C GLY A 33 12.28 2.94 -0.81
N LYS A 34 11.89 2.14 -1.83
CA LYS A 34 12.39 0.76 -2.03
C LYS A 34 13.92 0.70 -2.08
N SER A 35 14.53 1.38 -3.04
CA SER A 35 16.00 1.39 -3.23
C SER A 35 16.73 1.84 -1.97
N THR A 36 16.19 2.85 -1.26
CA THR A 36 16.79 3.38 -0.03
C THR A 36 16.83 2.34 1.10
N VAL A 37 15.73 1.63 1.34
CA VAL A 37 15.68 0.63 2.43
C VAL A 37 16.48 -0.62 2.11
N VAL A 38 16.53 -1.01 0.82
CA VAL A 38 17.33 -2.15 0.37
C VAL A 38 18.83 -1.84 0.47
N GLU A 39 19.25 -0.66 0.05
CA GLU A 39 20.65 -0.23 0.16
C GLU A 39 21.07 -0.10 1.63
N GLU A 40 20.21 0.45 2.49
CA GLU A 40 20.46 0.52 3.94
C GLU A 40 20.60 -0.88 4.56
N PHE A 41 19.72 -1.80 4.17
CA PHE A 41 19.81 -3.19 4.60
C PHE A 41 21.13 -3.83 4.17
N ALA A 42 21.54 -3.62 2.93
CA ALA A 42 22.80 -4.13 2.42
C ALA A 42 24.02 -3.57 3.18
N LYS A 43 24.02 -2.27 3.47
CA LYS A 43 25.10 -1.63 4.25
C LYS A 43 25.25 -2.15 5.67
N ASN A 44 24.12 -2.49 6.31
CA ASN A 44 24.11 -2.88 7.72
C ASN A 44 24.30 -4.38 7.92
N GLU A 45 23.84 -5.20 6.96
CA GLU A 45 23.70 -6.65 7.15
C GLU A 45 24.69 -7.48 6.33
N TYR A 46 25.48 -6.85 5.46
CA TYR A 46 26.48 -7.52 4.62
C TYR A 46 27.84 -6.81 4.69
N LYS A 47 28.91 -7.56 4.49
CA LYS A 47 30.26 -7.05 4.46
C LYS A 47 30.53 -6.17 3.23
N SER A 48 29.91 -6.53 2.10
CA SER A 48 29.94 -5.71 0.89
C SER A 48 28.66 -5.89 0.06
N TYR A 49 28.38 -4.93 -0.82
CA TYR A 49 27.27 -5.04 -1.75
C TYR A 49 27.60 -4.37 -3.09
N ILE A 50 26.96 -4.83 -4.15
CA ILE A 50 26.91 -4.16 -5.45
C ILE A 50 25.48 -3.73 -5.70
N LEU A 51 25.26 -2.44 -6.03
CA LEU A 51 23.97 -1.92 -6.47
C LEU A 51 24.03 -1.61 -7.95
N ILE A 52 23.25 -2.33 -8.75
CA ILE A 52 23.09 -2.15 -10.19
C ILE A 52 21.76 -1.44 -10.43
N ASP A 53 21.79 -0.12 -10.62
CA ASP A 53 20.63 0.69 -11.02
C ASP A 53 20.47 0.56 -12.55
N PHE A 54 19.50 -0.21 -13.03
CA PHE A 54 19.30 -0.44 -14.46
C PHE A 54 18.78 0.80 -15.22
N ALA A 55 18.38 1.86 -14.52
CA ALA A 55 18.09 3.14 -15.15
C ALA A 55 19.38 3.87 -15.58
N LYS A 56 20.52 3.56 -14.95
CA LYS A 56 21.81 4.22 -15.17
C LYS A 56 22.93 3.26 -15.61
N ALA A 57 22.69 1.95 -15.53
CA ALA A 57 23.69 0.92 -15.86
C ALA A 57 24.21 1.09 -17.29
N SER A 58 25.54 0.99 -17.45
CA SER A 58 26.19 1.07 -18.76
C SER A 58 25.79 -0.09 -19.68
N SER A 59 26.03 0.08 -20.99
CA SER A 59 25.87 -0.99 -21.97
C SER A 59 26.67 -2.23 -21.60
N ASP A 60 27.92 -2.03 -21.10
CA ASP A 60 28.84 -3.10 -20.76
C ASP A 60 28.29 -3.98 -19.64
N VAL A 61 27.74 -3.36 -18.56
CA VAL A 61 27.10 -4.12 -17.48
C VAL A 61 25.92 -4.95 -18.00
N LYS A 62 25.08 -4.39 -18.89
CA LYS A 62 23.98 -5.14 -19.52
C LYS A 62 24.46 -6.27 -20.43
N GLU A 63 25.60 -6.07 -21.08
CA GLU A 63 26.24 -7.09 -21.93
C GLU A 63 26.79 -8.26 -21.10
N TYR A 64 27.28 -8.02 -19.87
CA TYR A 64 27.73 -9.12 -18.98
C TYR A 64 26.64 -10.15 -18.73
N PHE A 65 25.38 -9.73 -18.56
CA PHE A 65 24.23 -10.64 -18.44
C PHE A 65 23.91 -11.42 -19.72
N GLN A 66 24.44 -11.02 -20.87
CA GLN A 66 24.24 -11.74 -22.13
C GLN A 66 25.35 -12.72 -22.43
N LEU A 67 26.59 -12.36 -22.09
CA LEU A 67 27.77 -13.10 -22.50
C LEU A 67 28.32 -14.06 -21.43
N TYR A 68 28.17 -13.73 -20.14
CA TYR A 68 28.91 -14.41 -19.07
C TYR A 68 28.03 -15.17 -18.06
N LEU A 69 26.72 -15.33 -18.27
CA LEU A 69 25.89 -16.14 -17.37
C LEU A 69 26.23 -17.63 -17.37
N ASN A 70 26.95 -18.09 -18.39
CA ASN A 70 27.50 -19.47 -18.43
C ASN A 70 28.91 -19.60 -17.80
N ASP A 71 29.54 -18.47 -17.45
CA ASP A 71 30.83 -18.36 -16.77
C ASP A 71 30.71 -17.33 -15.63
N LEU A 72 30.14 -17.79 -14.52
CA LEU A 72 29.83 -16.92 -13.38
C LEU A 72 31.08 -16.38 -12.67
N ASP A 73 32.24 -17.06 -12.81
CA ASP A 73 33.50 -16.56 -12.26
C ASP A 73 33.91 -15.28 -12.98
N THR A 74 33.89 -15.29 -14.30
CA THR A 74 34.15 -14.12 -15.13
C THR A 74 33.08 -13.04 -14.90
N PHE A 75 31.81 -13.43 -14.80
CA PHE A 75 30.71 -12.48 -14.54
C PHE A 75 30.90 -11.69 -13.25
N PHE A 76 31.16 -12.35 -12.12
CA PHE A 76 31.36 -11.69 -10.84
C PHE A 76 32.67 -10.91 -10.76
N MET A 77 33.71 -11.38 -11.41
CA MET A 77 34.99 -10.66 -11.53
C MET A 77 34.76 -9.32 -12.25
N LEU A 78 34.07 -9.32 -13.39
CA LEU A 78 33.78 -8.12 -14.15
C LEU A 78 32.91 -7.13 -13.36
N LEU A 79 31.88 -7.62 -12.65
CA LEU A 79 31.08 -6.77 -11.77
C LEU A 79 31.91 -6.17 -10.64
N SER A 80 32.78 -6.96 -10.00
CA SER A 80 33.67 -6.50 -8.93
C SER A 80 34.61 -5.39 -9.42
N VAL A 81 35.19 -5.53 -10.60
CA VAL A 81 36.05 -4.53 -11.22
C VAL A 81 35.25 -3.26 -11.58
N GLN A 82 34.10 -3.43 -12.23
CA GLN A 82 33.26 -2.32 -12.69
C GLN A 82 32.75 -1.44 -11.53
N TYR A 83 32.40 -2.05 -10.41
CA TYR A 83 31.87 -1.33 -9.23
C TYR A 83 32.94 -1.06 -8.16
N GLY A 84 34.17 -1.56 -8.33
CA GLY A 84 35.24 -1.39 -7.35
C GLY A 84 34.95 -2.06 -6.01
N VAL A 85 34.23 -3.19 -6.00
CA VAL A 85 33.74 -3.87 -4.80
C VAL A 85 34.29 -5.28 -4.75
N GLN A 86 34.93 -5.67 -3.65
CA GLN A 86 35.30 -7.05 -3.39
C GLN A 86 34.07 -7.81 -2.85
N LEU A 87 33.66 -8.87 -3.54
CA LEU A 87 32.59 -9.75 -3.11
C LEU A 87 33.12 -10.84 -2.17
N HIS A 88 32.34 -11.19 -1.17
CA HIS A 88 32.61 -12.21 -0.14
C HIS A 88 31.52 -13.27 -0.18
N GLU A 89 31.90 -14.52 -0.33
CA GLU A 89 30.95 -15.65 -0.37
C GLU A 89 30.08 -15.67 0.89
N ARG A 90 28.77 -15.78 0.70
CA ARG A 90 27.72 -15.78 1.73
C ARG A 90 27.67 -14.54 2.64
N ASP A 91 28.45 -13.50 2.32
CA ASP A 91 28.51 -12.23 3.09
C ASP A 91 28.50 -11.00 2.19
N SER A 92 28.02 -11.15 0.95
CA SER A 92 27.75 -10.07 0.00
C SER A 92 26.37 -10.22 -0.60
N VAL A 93 25.75 -9.07 -0.94
CA VAL A 93 24.48 -9.01 -1.65
C VAL A 93 24.62 -8.18 -2.94
N ILE A 94 24.02 -8.66 -4.01
CA ILE A 94 23.93 -7.94 -5.29
C ILE A 94 22.50 -7.46 -5.45
N ILE A 95 22.33 -6.14 -5.63
CA ILE A 95 21.03 -5.48 -5.71
C ILE A 95 20.78 -5.10 -7.17
N PHE A 96 19.64 -5.52 -7.71
CA PHE A 96 19.12 -5.16 -9.02
C PHE A 96 18.01 -4.11 -8.82
N ASP A 97 18.36 -2.84 -8.96
CA ASP A 97 17.41 -1.73 -8.79
C ASP A 97 16.75 -1.38 -10.13
N GLU A 98 15.44 -1.10 -10.09
CA GLU A 98 14.59 -0.84 -11.27
C GLU A 98 14.67 -1.98 -12.30
N VAL A 99 14.59 -3.23 -11.83
CA VAL A 99 14.81 -4.45 -12.65
C VAL A 99 13.87 -4.56 -13.84
N GLN A 100 12.70 -3.91 -13.82
CA GLN A 100 11.77 -3.87 -14.96
C GLN A 100 12.37 -3.16 -16.20
N LEU A 101 13.40 -2.35 -16.03
CA LEU A 101 14.10 -1.70 -17.15
C LEU A 101 15.09 -2.62 -17.86
N PHE A 102 15.42 -3.76 -17.23
CA PHE A 102 16.26 -4.80 -17.82
C PHE A 102 15.81 -6.20 -17.38
N PRO A 103 14.69 -6.73 -17.93
CA PRO A 103 14.09 -8.00 -17.52
C PRO A 103 15.02 -9.21 -17.56
N LYS A 104 16.06 -9.19 -18.42
CA LYS A 104 17.07 -10.25 -18.48
C LYS A 104 17.84 -10.45 -17.16
N ALA A 105 18.02 -9.39 -16.37
CA ALA A 105 18.64 -9.52 -15.04
C ALA A 105 17.75 -10.34 -14.11
N ARG A 106 16.43 -10.17 -14.18
CA ARG A 106 15.46 -10.97 -13.43
C ARG A 106 15.48 -12.44 -13.88
N GLU A 107 15.54 -12.70 -15.19
CA GLU A 107 15.70 -14.08 -15.72
C GLU A 107 16.98 -14.76 -15.22
N ALA A 108 18.08 -13.99 -15.07
CA ALA A 108 19.35 -14.48 -14.58
C ALA A 108 19.31 -14.97 -13.13
N ILE A 109 18.36 -14.52 -12.31
CA ILE A 109 18.22 -14.89 -10.89
C ILE A 109 18.24 -16.40 -10.69
N LYS A 110 17.59 -17.16 -11.57
CA LYS A 110 17.60 -18.62 -11.52
C LYS A 110 19.02 -19.21 -11.47
N TYR A 111 19.91 -18.72 -12.33
CA TYR A 111 21.29 -19.20 -12.44
C TYR A 111 22.16 -18.67 -11.28
N LEU A 112 21.96 -17.41 -10.92
CA LEU A 112 22.70 -16.73 -9.87
C LEU A 112 22.40 -17.31 -8.49
N VAL A 113 21.13 -17.61 -8.19
CA VAL A 113 20.72 -18.28 -6.94
C VAL A 113 21.22 -19.73 -6.90
N ALA A 114 21.18 -20.44 -8.04
CA ALA A 114 21.70 -21.82 -8.11
C ALA A 114 23.20 -21.91 -7.83
N ASP A 115 23.98 -20.88 -8.19
CA ASP A 115 25.41 -20.77 -7.86
C ASP A 115 25.67 -20.67 -6.34
N GLY A 116 24.81 -19.93 -5.62
CA GLY A 116 24.77 -19.91 -4.16
C GLY A 116 25.83 -19.06 -3.45
N ARG A 117 26.76 -18.41 -4.16
CA ARG A 117 27.83 -17.59 -3.56
C ARG A 117 27.34 -16.33 -2.88
N TYR A 118 26.32 -15.67 -3.44
CA TYR A 118 25.85 -14.37 -2.97
C TYR A 118 24.34 -14.36 -2.76
N ASP A 119 23.85 -13.39 -2.01
CA ASP A 119 22.43 -13.09 -1.91
C ASP A 119 22.04 -12.06 -2.97
N TYR A 120 20.75 -12.07 -3.39
CA TYR A 120 20.23 -11.17 -4.41
C TYR A 120 18.97 -10.49 -3.92
N MET A 121 18.90 -9.17 -4.13
CA MET A 121 17.71 -8.37 -3.89
C MET A 121 17.34 -7.61 -5.17
N GLU A 122 16.08 -7.60 -5.48
CA GLU A 122 15.53 -6.92 -6.67
C GLU A 122 14.52 -5.88 -6.23
N THR A 123 14.57 -4.71 -6.83
CA THR A 123 13.53 -3.70 -6.62
C THR A 123 12.93 -3.29 -7.95
N GLY A 124 11.66 -2.92 -7.92
CA GLY A 124 11.01 -2.37 -9.09
C GLY A 124 9.62 -1.84 -8.80
N SER A 125 9.17 -0.99 -9.68
CA SER A 125 7.79 -0.55 -9.80
C SER A 125 7.20 -1.14 -11.07
N LEU A 126 5.93 -1.54 -11.03
CA LEU A 126 5.23 -2.11 -12.21
C LEU A 126 5.86 -3.42 -12.73
N ILE A 127 6.53 -4.20 -11.87
CA ILE A 127 7.25 -5.42 -12.28
C ILE A 127 6.31 -6.49 -12.80
N SER A 128 5.15 -6.65 -12.15
CA SER A 128 4.20 -7.71 -12.44
C SER A 128 3.39 -7.45 -13.71
N ILE A 129 3.45 -6.25 -14.29
CA ILE A 129 2.67 -5.95 -15.48
C ILE A 129 3.11 -6.86 -16.62
N LYS A 130 2.14 -7.49 -17.27
CA LYS A 130 2.33 -8.47 -18.36
C LYS A 130 3.35 -8.02 -19.41
N GLU A 131 3.41 -6.73 -19.70
CA GLU A 131 4.33 -6.17 -20.70
C GLU A 131 5.80 -6.24 -20.29
N ASN A 132 6.08 -6.11 -18.99
CA ASN A 132 7.46 -6.12 -18.49
C ASN A 132 8.04 -7.55 -18.33
N VAL A 133 7.19 -8.58 -18.34
CA VAL A 133 7.59 -9.98 -18.11
C VAL A 133 7.22 -10.94 -19.24
N LYS A 134 6.58 -10.45 -20.32
CA LYS A 134 6.09 -11.30 -21.42
C LYS A 134 7.21 -12.05 -22.16
N ASP A 135 8.40 -11.46 -22.18
CA ASP A 135 9.55 -11.98 -22.96
C ASP A 135 10.58 -12.70 -22.08
N ILE A 136 10.28 -12.96 -20.78
CA ILE A 136 11.16 -13.67 -19.87
C ILE A 136 10.44 -14.82 -19.15
N VAL A 137 11.23 -15.80 -18.71
CA VAL A 137 10.76 -16.83 -17.77
C VAL A 137 10.92 -16.30 -16.35
N ILE A 138 9.78 -16.10 -15.65
CA ILE A 138 9.79 -15.64 -14.26
C ILE A 138 10.47 -16.72 -13.41
N PRO A 139 11.54 -16.40 -12.65
CA PRO A 139 12.22 -17.38 -11.84
C PRO A 139 11.37 -17.84 -10.65
N SER A 140 11.43 -19.15 -10.36
CA SER A 140 10.79 -19.73 -9.15
C SER A 140 11.64 -19.51 -7.90
N GLU A 141 12.85 -19.03 -8.05
CA GLU A 141 13.86 -18.78 -7.03
C GLU A 141 13.70 -17.40 -6.38
N GLU A 142 12.60 -16.71 -6.61
CA GLU A 142 12.23 -15.45 -5.98
C GLU A 142 11.29 -15.64 -4.79
N ARG A 143 11.45 -14.78 -3.77
CA ARG A 143 10.43 -14.49 -2.75
C ARG A 143 9.95 -13.05 -2.95
N GLN A 144 8.68 -12.86 -3.23
CA GLN A 144 8.10 -11.54 -3.45
C GLN A 144 7.66 -10.92 -2.12
N MET A 145 7.94 -9.63 -1.93
CA MET A 145 7.48 -8.83 -0.81
C MET A 145 6.93 -7.49 -1.30
N LYS A 146 5.71 -7.16 -0.87
CA LYS A 146 5.11 -5.87 -1.15
C LYS A 146 5.55 -4.84 -0.11
N MET A 147 5.97 -3.68 -0.59
CA MET A 147 6.28 -2.53 0.21
C MET A 147 5.24 -1.43 -0.08
N TYR A 148 4.72 -0.83 0.97
CA TYR A 148 3.71 0.23 0.91
C TYR A 148 4.31 1.59 1.29
N PRO A 149 3.63 2.73 1.06
CA PRO A 149 3.95 3.98 1.73
C PRO A 149 4.08 3.78 3.24
N LEU A 150 4.71 4.69 3.97
CA LEU A 150 4.76 4.59 5.43
C LEU A 150 3.34 4.49 5.98
N ASP A 151 3.09 3.49 6.83
CA ASP A 151 1.83 3.43 7.57
C ASP A 151 1.83 4.38 8.76
N PHE A 152 0.72 4.45 9.50
CA PHE A 152 0.59 5.36 10.63
C PHE A 152 1.63 5.08 11.75
N GLU A 153 1.98 3.82 11.97
CA GLU A 153 3.02 3.45 12.95
C GLU A 153 4.40 3.97 12.52
N GLU A 154 4.78 3.74 11.27
CA GLU A 154 6.04 4.21 10.69
C GLU A 154 6.11 5.75 10.63
N PHE A 155 4.97 6.40 10.34
CA PHE A 155 4.84 7.86 10.42
C PHE A 155 5.08 8.38 11.84
N CYS A 156 4.48 7.75 12.85
CA CYS A 156 4.75 8.11 14.24
C CYS A 156 6.23 7.90 14.62
N TRP A 157 6.87 6.84 14.11
CA TRP A 157 8.31 6.66 14.33
C TRP A 157 9.14 7.77 13.69
N ALA A 158 8.76 8.23 12.50
CA ALA A 158 9.42 9.34 11.81
C ALA A 158 9.31 10.65 12.61
N LEU A 159 8.23 10.84 13.34
CA LEU A 159 8.02 12.00 14.22
C LEU A 159 8.64 11.83 15.63
N GLY A 160 9.30 10.72 15.93
CA GLY A 160 9.86 10.44 17.27
C GLY A 160 8.81 9.96 18.30
N GLU A 161 7.59 9.64 17.87
CA GLU A 161 6.44 9.26 18.72
C GLU A 161 6.33 7.73 18.93
N LYS A 162 7.44 7.01 18.89
CA LYS A 162 7.48 5.56 19.08
C LYS A 162 6.80 5.08 20.38
N PRO A 163 6.95 5.77 21.54
CA PRO A 163 6.24 5.38 22.78
C PRO A 163 4.73 5.46 22.67
N MET A 164 4.19 6.43 21.89
CA MET A 164 2.74 6.56 21.66
C MET A 164 2.18 5.31 20.97
N VAL A 165 2.88 4.80 19.96
CA VAL A 165 2.47 3.57 19.25
C VAL A 165 2.43 2.36 20.18
N ALA A 166 3.45 2.19 21.03
CA ALA A 166 3.48 1.09 22.01
C ALA A 166 2.29 1.18 22.98
N TYR A 167 1.97 2.39 23.45
CA TYR A 167 0.82 2.63 24.32
C TYR A 167 -0.52 2.35 23.65
N ILE A 168 -0.69 2.78 22.39
CA ILE A 168 -1.88 2.48 21.57
C ILE A 168 -2.11 0.97 21.48
N LYS A 169 -1.07 0.19 21.14
CA LYS A 169 -1.14 -1.27 21.05
C LYS A 169 -1.51 -1.92 22.37
N THR A 170 -0.90 -1.48 23.46
CA THR A 170 -1.22 -1.97 24.83
C THR A 170 -2.69 -1.71 25.20
N CYS A 171 -3.21 -0.51 24.93
CA CYS A 171 -4.60 -0.18 25.20
C CYS A 171 -5.56 -1.03 24.34
N PHE A 172 -5.22 -1.26 23.06
CA PHE A 172 -6.02 -2.10 22.17
C PHE A 172 -6.08 -3.56 22.67
N GLU A 173 -4.93 -4.15 23.05
CA GLU A 173 -4.85 -5.52 23.58
C GLU A 173 -5.68 -5.70 24.86
N LYS A 174 -5.63 -4.71 25.76
CA LYS A 174 -6.42 -4.69 26.99
C LYS A 174 -7.87 -4.30 26.80
N ARG A 175 -8.25 -3.80 25.60
CA ARG A 175 -9.56 -3.20 25.30
C ARG A 175 -9.90 -2.04 26.22
N GLU A 176 -8.92 -1.23 26.57
CA GLU A 176 -9.05 -0.06 27.41
C GLU A 176 -8.90 1.23 26.62
N PRO A 177 -9.67 2.29 26.94
CA PRO A 177 -9.49 3.59 26.31
C PRO A 177 -8.13 4.20 26.68
N LEU A 178 -7.56 4.99 25.77
CA LEU A 178 -6.41 5.83 26.10
C LEU A 178 -6.83 6.91 27.12
N GLU A 179 -5.85 7.36 27.94
CA GLU A 179 -6.05 8.59 28.70
C GLU A 179 -6.44 9.74 27.74
N ARG A 180 -7.33 10.63 28.21
CA ARG A 180 -7.97 11.65 27.38
C ARG A 180 -6.98 12.54 26.61
N THR A 181 -5.93 13.00 27.29
CA THR A 181 -4.91 13.88 26.68
C THR A 181 -4.12 13.12 25.60
N LEU A 182 -3.78 11.86 25.88
CA LEU A 182 -3.07 11.00 24.93
C LEU A 182 -3.95 10.59 23.75
N HIS A 183 -5.25 10.36 23.95
CA HIS A 183 -6.21 10.16 22.88
C HIS A 183 -6.24 11.38 21.92
N ASN A 184 -6.35 12.59 22.47
CA ASN A 184 -6.34 13.80 21.67
C ASN A 184 -5.03 13.97 20.87
N LYS A 185 -3.89 13.67 21.49
CA LYS A 185 -2.58 13.69 20.84
C LYS A 185 -2.53 12.64 19.71
N ALA A 186 -2.98 11.41 19.95
CA ALA A 186 -3.02 10.35 18.95
C ALA A 186 -3.95 10.71 17.77
N MET A 187 -5.09 11.33 18.03
CA MET A 187 -5.99 11.84 16.99
C MET A 187 -5.36 12.96 16.17
N LEU A 188 -4.60 13.86 16.79
CA LEU A 188 -3.86 14.90 16.06
C LEU A 188 -2.80 14.29 15.15
N LEU A 189 -2.00 13.34 15.64
CA LEU A 189 -1.00 12.61 14.85
C LEU A 189 -1.67 11.86 13.68
N PHE A 190 -2.81 11.22 13.93
CA PHE A 190 -3.56 10.53 12.87
C PHE A 190 -4.09 11.50 11.80
N LYS A 191 -4.63 12.63 12.19
CA LYS A 191 -5.05 13.68 11.24
C LYS A 191 -3.86 14.23 10.44
N GLN A 192 -2.70 14.45 11.07
CA GLN A 192 -1.47 14.85 10.37
C GLN A 192 -1.07 13.78 9.34
N TYR A 193 -1.07 12.50 9.73
CA TYR A 193 -0.80 11.39 8.81
C TYR A 193 -1.76 11.37 7.62
N MET A 194 -3.07 11.55 7.86
CA MET A 194 -4.08 11.60 6.80
C MET A 194 -3.82 12.72 5.79
N LEU A 195 -3.29 13.87 6.24
CA LEU A 195 -3.03 15.03 5.39
C LEU A 195 -1.66 14.98 4.68
N VAL A 196 -0.62 14.54 5.39
CA VAL A 196 0.75 14.44 4.85
C VAL A 196 0.88 13.20 3.97
N GLY A 197 0.23 12.10 4.34
CA GLY A 197 0.38 10.79 3.74
C GLY A 197 1.59 10.02 4.25
N GLY A 198 1.83 8.86 3.62
CA GLY A 198 2.96 7.97 3.91
C GLY A 198 4.09 8.05 2.89
N MET A 199 4.05 8.99 1.93
CA MET A 199 5.13 9.12 0.95
C MET A 199 6.38 9.71 1.62
N PRO A 200 7.57 9.05 1.54
CA PRO A 200 8.77 9.49 2.26
C PRO A 200 9.14 10.94 2.01
N MET A 201 9.13 11.41 0.76
CA MET A 201 9.51 12.79 0.43
C MET A 201 8.50 13.81 0.99
N SER A 202 7.20 13.49 0.99
CA SER A 202 6.18 14.32 1.61
C SER A 202 6.43 14.47 3.13
N ILE A 203 6.80 13.36 3.80
CA ILE A 203 7.12 13.38 5.24
C ILE A 203 8.41 14.17 5.51
N VAL A 204 9.44 14.01 4.68
CA VAL A 204 10.70 14.79 4.78
C VAL A 204 10.39 16.28 4.65
N ALA A 205 9.66 16.67 3.61
CA ALA A 205 9.30 18.08 3.36
C ALA A 205 8.48 18.68 4.53
N PHE A 206 7.55 17.89 5.09
CA PHE A 206 6.77 18.28 6.27
C PHE A 206 7.68 18.51 7.49
N LEU A 207 8.60 17.60 7.78
CA LEU A 207 9.49 17.68 8.95
C LEU A 207 10.52 18.80 8.82
N GLU A 208 11.21 18.90 7.68
CA GLU A 208 12.20 19.93 7.40
C GLU A 208 11.55 21.33 7.29
N GLY A 209 10.29 21.37 6.83
CA GLY A 209 9.45 22.55 6.81
C GLY A 209 8.92 22.98 8.18
N ARG A 210 9.32 22.35 9.30
CA ARG A 210 8.77 22.60 10.64
C ARG A 210 7.26 22.36 10.73
N LYS A 211 6.81 21.24 10.15
CA LYS A 211 5.42 20.80 10.03
C LYS A 211 4.55 21.68 9.10
N ASP A 212 5.16 22.19 8.04
CA ASP A 212 4.50 22.94 6.97
C ASP A 212 3.85 21.94 5.97
N PHE A 213 2.53 21.95 5.89
CA PHE A 213 1.76 21.11 4.99
C PHE A 213 1.89 21.53 3.52
N GLY A 214 2.08 22.81 3.22
CA GLY A 214 2.24 23.31 1.86
C GLY A 214 3.50 22.74 1.20
N LYS A 215 4.61 22.60 1.95
CA LYS A 215 5.81 21.92 1.45
C LYS A 215 5.57 20.44 1.16
N ALA A 216 4.81 19.76 2.01
CA ALA A 216 4.41 18.39 1.75
C ALA A 216 3.48 18.27 0.53
N ASP A 217 2.62 19.27 0.29
CA ASP A 217 1.73 19.30 -0.88
C ASP A 217 2.51 19.38 -2.20
N LEU A 218 3.55 20.18 -2.24
CA LEU A 218 4.42 20.27 -3.42
C LEU A 218 4.98 18.89 -3.81
N GLU A 219 5.57 18.17 -2.86
CA GLU A 219 6.11 16.83 -3.09
C GLU A 219 5.04 15.83 -3.54
N LYS A 220 3.83 15.92 -2.96
CA LYS A 220 2.71 15.06 -3.35
C LYS A 220 2.26 15.31 -4.79
N ARG A 221 2.22 16.58 -5.23
CA ARG A 221 1.89 16.93 -6.61
C ARG A 221 2.92 16.44 -7.60
N ASP A 222 4.22 16.53 -7.27
CA ASP A 222 5.28 15.95 -8.08
C ASP A 222 5.13 14.44 -8.23
N ILE A 223 4.74 13.74 -7.17
CA ILE A 223 4.48 12.29 -7.22
C ILE A 223 3.25 11.99 -8.10
N LEU A 224 2.17 12.75 -7.99
CA LEU A 224 0.99 12.59 -8.83
C LEU A 224 1.31 12.82 -10.31
N ALA A 225 2.14 13.82 -10.62
CA ALA A 225 2.64 14.08 -11.98
C ALA A 225 3.47 12.89 -12.51
N LEU A 226 4.32 12.30 -11.66
CA LEU A 226 5.07 11.09 -12.02
C LEU A 226 4.14 9.89 -12.30
N TYR A 227 3.09 9.69 -11.52
CA TYR A 227 2.11 8.62 -11.77
C TYR A 227 1.37 8.83 -13.10
N ARG A 228 0.94 10.07 -13.42
CA ARG A 228 0.37 10.40 -14.73
C ARG A 228 1.35 10.13 -15.88
N ASN A 229 2.63 10.48 -15.70
CA ASN A 229 3.68 10.20 -16.68
C ASN A 229 3.90 8.70 -16.90
N ASP A 230 3.78 7.88 -15.85
CA ASP A 230 3.87 6.42 -15.97
C ASP A 230 2.63 5.85 -16.69
N ILE A 231 1.43 6.35 -16.40
CA ILE A 231 0.21 6.01 -17.14
C ILE A 231 0.36 6.34 -18.65
N MET A 232 1.05 7.43 -19.00
CA MET A 232 1.27 7.81 -20.40
C MET A 232 2.20 6.85 -21.16
N LYS A 233 2.95 5.98 -20.47
CA LYS A 233 3.86 4.99 -21.10
C LYS A 233 3.19 3.66 -21.43
N ILE A 234 2.00 3.38 -20.86
CA ILE A 234 1.27 2.14 -21.16
C ILE A 234 0.70 2.12 -22.57
N GLN A 235 0.28 0.94 -23.04
CA GLN A 235 -0.30 0.78 -24.37
C GLN A 235 -1.46 1.76 -24.62
N ALA A 236 -1.48 2.36 -25.81
CA ALA A 236 -2.41 3.43 -26.15
C ALA A 236 -3.90 3.07 -25.94
N GLN A 237 -4.26 1.80 -26.13
CA GLN A 237 -5.64 1.31 -25.97
C GLN A 237 -6.15 1.32 -24.52
N TYR A 238 -5.25 1.24 -23.51
CA TYR A 238 -5.61 1.24 -22.09
C TYR A 238 -5.39 2.61 -21.42
N ARG A 239 -4.49 3.42 -21.96
CA ARG A 239 -4.04 4.69 -21.39
C ARG A 239 -5.18 5.62 -20.97
N SER A 240 -6.11 5.88 -21.89
CA SER A 240 -7.23 6.79 -21.63
C SER A 240 -8.16 6.27 -20.52
N LYS A 241 -8.34 4.95 -20.44
CA LYS A 241 -9.18 4.33 -19.41
C LYS A 241 -8.52 4.38 -18.04
N VAL A 242 -7.21 4.06 -17.96
CA VAL A 242 -6.44 4.13 -16.70
C VAL A 242 -6.44 5.56 -16.19
N LEU A 243 -6.15 6.55 -17.06
CA LEU A 243 -6.15 7.95 -16.67
C LEU A 243 -7.53 8.41 -16.20
N ALA A 244 -8.60 8.03 -16.92
CA ALA A 244 -9.97 8.39 -16.57
C ALA A 244 -10.39 7.83 -15.20
N ILE A 245 -9.99 6.60 -14.85
CA ILE A 245 -10.25 6.07 -13.50
C ILE A 245 -9.40 6.79 -12.46
N PHE A 246 -8.10 6.93 -12.71
CA PHE A 246 -7.18 7.60 -11.80
C PHE A 246 -7.67 9.00 -11.44
N ASP A 247 -8.00 9.83 -12.43
CA ASP A 247 -8.48 11.19 -12.23
C ASP A 247 -9.86 11.27 -11.56
N GLN A 248 -10.67 10.22 -11.68
CA GLN A 248 -12.00 10.17 -11.05
C GLN A 248 -11.99 9.61 -9.61
N ILE A 249 -10.89 9.03 -9.12
CA ILE A 249 -10.84 8.44 -7.77
C ILE A 249 -11.39 9.39 -6.70
N PRO A 250 -10.96 10.66 -6.59
CA PRO A 250 -11.51 11.58 -5.58
C PRO A 250 -13.01 11.79 -5.73
N GLY A 251 -13.47 12.00 -6.95
CA GLY A 251 -14.88 12.19 -7.26
C GLY A 251 -15.74 10.94 -6.99
N LEU A 252 -15.21 9.74 -7.21
CA LEU A 252 -15.89 8.49 -6.89
C LEU A 252 -16.04 8.31 -5.38
N LEU A 253 -14.98 8.56 -4.61
CA LEU A 253 -14.97 8.41 -3.16
C LEU A 253 -15.80 9.50 -2.44
N SER A 254 -16.02 10.64 -3.07
CA SER A 254 -16.87 11.71 -2.49
C SER A 254 -18.37 11.43 -2.57
N ARG A 255 -18.81 10.44 -3.36
CA ARG A 255 -20.22 10.08 -3.55
C ARG A 255 -20.73 9.18 -2.42
N HIS A 256 -22.05 9.10 -2.27
CA HIS A 256 -22.68 8.17 -1.33
C HIS A 256 -22.38 6.70 -1.72
N GLU A 257 -22.59 6.35 -2.99
CA GLU A 257 -22.15 5.07 -3.55
C GLU A 257 -20.72 5.22 -4.10
N LYS A 258 -19.73 4.83 -3.31
CA LYS A 258 -18.30 4.95 -3.63
C LYS A 258 -17.80 3.92 -4.63
N ARG A 259 -18.69 3.17 -5.27
CA ARG A 259 -18.34 2.17 -6.29
C ARG A 259 -18.00 2.82 -7.62
N VAL A 260 -17.13 2.17 -8.36
CA VAL A 260 -16.85 2.50 -9.76
C VAL A 260 -18.08 2.18 -10.61
N VAL A 261 -18.60 3.16 -11.31
CA VAL A 261 -19.71 3.00 -12.25
C VAL A 261 -19.18 3.17 -13.68
N PHE A 262 -18.89 2.05 -14.34
CA PHE A 262 -18.21 2.02 -15.63
C PHE A 262 -18.90 2.84 -16.73
N ASN A 263 -20.23 2.80 -16.81
CA ASN A 263 -21.02 3.60 -17.73
C ASN A 263 -20.86 5.11 -17.55
N ARG A 264 -20.37 5.58 -16.39
CA ARG A 264 -20.11 7.00 -16.15
C ARG A 264 -18.68 7.40 -16.54
N ILE A 265 -17.76 6.43 -16.64
CA ILE A 265 -16.39 6.67 -17.13
C ILE A 265 -16.44 6.85 -18.66
N ALA A 266 -17.16 5.96 -19.34
CA ALA A 266 -17.47 6.10 -20.75
C ALA A 266 -18.83 5.45 -21.06
N ALA A 267 -19.68 6.11 -21.84
CA ALA A 267 -21.02 5.61 -22.20
C ALA A 267 -20.92 4.23 -22.87
N GLY A 268 -21.71 3.27 -22.38
CA GLY A 268 -21.73 1.89 -22.91
C GLY A 268 -20.60 0.98 -22.42
N SER A 269 -19.79 1.40 -21.44
CA SER A 269 -18.69 0.59 -20.93
C SER A 269 -19.15 -0.45 -19.92
N SER A 270 -18.51 -1.63 -19.95
CA SER A 270 -18.69 -2.74 -18.99
C SER A 270 -17.45 -2.96 -18.12
N ALA A 271 -17.59 -3.76 -17.06
CA ALA A 271 -16.48 -4.12 -16.17
C ALA A 271 -15.35 -4.82 -16.92
N ASP A 272 -15.67 -5.77 -17.80
CA ASP A 272 -14.70 -6.57 -18.55
C ASP A 272 -13.74 -5.71 -19.39
N GLN A 273 -14.23 -4.57 -19.88
CA GLN A 273 -13.41 -3.62 -20.66
C GLN A 273 -12.42 -2.83 -19.83
N TYR A 274 -12.56 -2.87 -18.50
CA TYR A 274 -11.72 -2.14 -17.54
C TYR A 274 -10.87 -3.07 -16.65
N GLU A 275 -10.95 -4.39 -16.82
CA GLU A 275 -10.21 -5.36 -16.04
C GLU A 275 -8.70 -5.06 -16.06
N GLU A 276 -8.10 -4.90 -17.24
CA GLU A 276 -6.68 -4.57 -17.38
C GLU A 276 -6.33 -3.18 -16.84
N THR A 277 -7.29 -2.25 -16.82
CA THR A 277 -7.14 -0.92 -16.23
C THR A 277 -6.98 -1.00 -14.72
N PHE A 278 -7.85 -1.79 -14.06
CA PHE A 278 -7.74 -2.03 -12.62
C PHE A 278 -6.50 -2.84 -12.29
N PHE A 279 -6.20 -3.86 -13.08
CA PHE A 279 -4.97 -4.63 -12.94
C PHE A 279 -3.74 -3.72 -12.94
N TRP A 280 -3.68 -2.74 -13.85
CA TRP A 280 -2.56 -1.80 -13.88
C TRP A 280 -2.49 -0.93 -12.61
N LEU A 281 -3.60 -0.34 -12.18
CA LEU A 281 -3.65 0.56 -11.02
C LEU A 281 -3.31 -0.18 -9.71
N THR A 282 -3.78 -1.42 -9.57
CA THR A 282 -3.59 -2.21 -8.36
C THR A 282 -2.23 -2.90 -8.34
N ASP A 283 -1.76 -3.39 -9.49
CA ASP A 283 -0.48 -4.04 -9.62
C ASP A 283 0.68 -3.04 -9.44
N SER A 284 0.52 -1.82 -9.97
CA SER A 284 1.43 -0.71 -9.72
C SER A 284 1.36 -0.18 -8.27
N MET A 285 0.41 -0.66 -7.48
CA MET A 285 0.14 -0.23 -6.10
C MET A 285 -0.17 1.29 -5.97
N VAL A 286 -0.60 1.92 -7.06
CA VAL A 286 -1.09 3.30 -7.08
C VAL A 286 -2.47 3.37 -6.42
N ALA A 287 -3.27 2.32 -6.58
CA ALA A 287 -4.60 2.22 -5.97
C ALA A 287 -4.79 0.87 -5.27
N ASN A 288 -5.68 0.87 -4.28
CA ASN A 288 -6.14 -0.31 -3.56
C ASN A 288 -7.58 -0.63 -4.01
N GLU A 289 -7.79 -1.80 -4.59
CA GLU A 289 -9.14 -2.25 -4.91
C GLU A 289 -9.83 -2.85 -3.67
N CYS A 290 -11.14 -2.62 -3.59
CA CYS A 290 -12.00 -3.26 -2.61
C CYS A 290 -13.20 -3.86 -3.35
N ARG A 291 -13.31 -5.20 -3.37
CA ARG A 291 -14.33 -5.93 -4.13
C ARG A 291 -15.51 -6.32 -3.24
N ARG A 292 -16.72 -6.34 -3.81
CA ARG A 292 -17.88 -6.83 -3.06
C ARG A 292 -17.80 -8.35 -2.88
N ALA A 293 -17.95 -8.82 -1.64
CA ALA A 293 -18.18 -10.23 -1.37
C ALA A 293 -19.67 -10.54 -1.56
N ASN A 294 -20.02 -11.45 -2.47
CA ASN A 294 -21.42 -11.81 -2.76
C ASN A 294 -21.98 -12.76 -1.70
N ASP A 295 -21.19 -13.76 -1.27
CA ASP A 295 -21.55 -14.65 -0.17
C ASP A 295 -20.36 -14.85 0.81
N PRO A 296 -20.30 -14.03 1.86
CA PRO A 296 -19.25 -14.16 2.87
C PRO A 296 -19.16 -15.52 3.57
N ASN A 297 -20.21 -16.37 3.54
CA ASN A 297 -20.18 -17.69 4.17
C ASN A 297 -19.20 -18.67 3.52
N VAL A 298 -19.04 -18.58 2.21
CA VAL A 298 -18.21 -19.51 1.42
C VAL A 298 -16.73 -19.11 1.46
N GLY A 299 -16.46 -17.81 1.58
CA GLY A 299 -15.12 -17.23 1.57
C GLY A 299 -15.12 -15.95 0.74
N LEU A 300 -14.46 -14.90 1.24
CA LEU A 300 -14.51 -13.58 0.62
C LEU A 300 -13.97 -13.60 -0.82
N SER A 301 -12.83 -14.25 -1.04
CA SER A 301 -12.19 -14.31 -2.37
C SER A 301 -12.87 -15.27 -3.34
N LEU A 302 -13.65 -16.26 -2.83
CA LEU A 302 -14.34 -17.24 -3.68
C LEU A 302 -15.63 -16.67 -4.28
N THR A 303 -16.18 -15.64 -3.68
CA THR A 303 -17.48 -15.05 -4.07
C THR A 303 -17.36 -13.56 -4.35
N GLU A 304 -16.18 -13.09 -4.71
CA GLU A 304 -15.98 -11.69 -5.07
C GLU A 304 -16.69 -11.32 -6.37
N SER A 305 -17.12 -10.08 -6.46
CA SER A 305 -17.77 -9.54 -7.64
C SER A 305 -16.76 -8.85 -8.55
N ASP A 306 -16.80 -9.17 -9.83
CA ASP A 306 -15.97 -8.51 -10.85
C ASP A 306 -16.50 -7.12 -11.23
N THR A 307 -17.77 -6.84 -10.96
CA THR A 307 -18.45 -5.61 -11.38
C THR A 307 -18.63 -4.57 -10.28
N TYR A 308 -18.56 -4.99 -9.00
CA TYR A 308 -18.76 -4.10 -7.87
C TYR A 308 -17.44 -3.85 -7.15
N ILE A 309 -16.75 -2.78 -7.56
CA ILE A 309 -15.41 -2.42 -7.09
C ILE A 309 -15.44 -1.00 -6.52
N LYS A 310 -14.85 -0.82 -5.33
CA LYS A 310 -14.43 0.49 -4.81
C LYS A 310 -12.93 0.64 -5.08
N CYS A 311 -12.48 1.85 -5.44
CA CYS A 311 -11.08 2.14 -5.74
C CYS A 311 -10.58 3.22 -4.80
N TYR A 312 -9.65 2.88 -3.92
CA TYR A 312 -9.01 3.78 -2.98
C TYR A 312 -7.61 4.13 -3.47
N LEU A 313 -7.17 5.37 -3.31
CA LEU A 313 -5.79 5.72 -3.65
C LEU A 313 -4.82 5.08 -2.65
N GLY A 314 -3.66 4.64 -3.12
CA GLY A 314 -2.66 3.94 -2.30
C GLY A 314 -2.09 4.79 -1.15
N ASP A 315 -2.25 6.12 -1.23
CA ASP A 315 -1.85 7.07 -0.19
C ASP A 315 -2.89 8.18 -0.03
N THR A 316 -3.31 8.44 1.22
CA THR A 316 -4.37 9.41 1.51
C THR A 316 -3.91 10.86 1.39
N GLY A 317 -2.63 11.13 1.67
CA GLY A 317 -2.06 12.45 1.41
C GLY A 317 -2.09 12.80 -0.08
N LEU A 318 -1.75 11.83 -0.94
CA LEU A 318 -1.88 11.98 -2.39
C LEU A 318 -3.34 12.17 -2.81
N LEU A 319 -4.30 11.44 -2.21
CA LEU A 319 -5.72 11.60 -2.50
C LEU A 319 -6.19 13.04 -2.24
N LEU A 320 -5.73 13.63 -1.15
CA LEU A 320 -6.09 15.01 -0.81
C LEU A 320 -5.55 16.00 -1.86
N SER A 321 -4.26 15.93 -2.20
CA SER A 321 -3.68 16.79 -3.24
C SER A 321 -4.31 16.56 -4.60
N HIS A 322 -4.69 15.32 -4.92
CA HIS A 322 -5.38 14.97 -6.15
C HIS A 322 -6.82 15.52 -6.21
N ALA A 323 -7.51 15.57 -5.07
CA ALA A 323 -8.85 16.15 -4.97
C ALA A 323 -8.88 17.67 -5.21
N PHE A 324 -7.75 18.34 -5.01
CA PHE A 324 -7.57 19.79 -5.22
C PHE A 324 -6.63 20.10 -6.39
N ASP A 325 -6.54 19.23 -7.38
CA ASP A 325 -5.60 19.34 -8.50
C ASP A 325 -5.86 20.55 -9.40
N GLU A 326 -7.10 21.07 -9.44
CA GLU A 326 -7.48 22.28 -10.18
C GLU A 326 -6.92 23.57 -9.57
N ASN A 327 -6.47 23.53 -8.32
CA ASN A 327 -5.92 24.68 -7.64
C ASN A 327 -4.39 24.72 -7.80
N GLU A 328 -3.80 25.91 -7.81
CA GLU A 328 -2.39 26.07 -7.48
C GLU A 328 -2.13 25.47 -6.10
N LEU A 329 -0.89 25.37 -5.65
CA LEU A 329 -0.52 24.76 -4.36
C LEU A 329 -1.50 25.08 -3.23
N LEU A 330 -1.92 24.07 -2.47
CA LEU A 330 -2.69 24.30 -1.25
C LEU A 330 -1.76 24.89 -0.18
N GLU A 331 -2.06 26.11 0.24
CA GLU A 331 -1.32 26.78 1.31
C GLU A 331 -1.47 26.03 2.65
N ASP A 332 -0.47 26.14 3.51
CA ASP A 332 -0.46 25.54 4.85
C ASP A 332 -1.69 25.92 5.68
N GLU A 333 -2.23 27.12 5.49
CA GLU A 333 -3.45 27.60 6.16
C GLU A 333 -4.69 26.78 5.79
N VAL A 334 -4.83 26.34 4.53
CA VAL A 334 -5.94 25.49 4.09
C VAL A 334 -5.87 24.13 4.78
N TYR A 335 -4.68 23.55 4.91
CA TYR A 335 -4.49 22.31 5.65
C TYR A 335 -4.82 22.43 7.14
N LYS A 336 -4.48 23.56 7.78
CA LYS A 336 -4.85 23.84 9.16
C LYS A 336 -6.37 23.96 9.32
N GLN A 337 -7.06 24.57 8.37
CA GLN A 337 -8.53 24.63 8.39
C GLN A 337 -9.16 23.24 8.26
N ILE A 338 -8.55 22.33 7.47
CA ILE A 338 -8.99 20.94 7.39
C ILE A 338 -8.77 20.22 8.74
N LEU A 339 -7.60 20.40 9.36
CA LEU A 339 -7.32 19.83 10.69
C LEU A 339 -8.35 20.27 11.74
N ASP A 340 -8.77 21.53 11.68
CA ASP A 340 -9.73 22.13 12.59
C ASP A 340 -11.20 21.76 12.26
N GLY A 341 -11.45 21.07 11.14
CA GLY A 341 -12.79 20.73 10.65
C GLY A 341 -13.60 21.93 10.16
N LYS A 342 -12.92 23.02 9.77
CA LYS A 342 -13.53 24.27 9.31
C LYS A 342 -13.80 24.30 7.80
N LEU A 343 -13.09 23.50 7.03
CA LEU A 343 -13.35 23.33 5.60
C LEU A 343 -14.38 22.21 5.42
N GLY A 344 -15.45 22.45 4.69
CA GLY A 344 -16.52 21.49 4.41
C GLY A 344 -16.12 20.35 3.46
N LEU A 345 -14.97 19.74 3.70
CA LEU A 345 -14.50 18.55 3.00
C LEU A 345 -15.31 17.33 3.37
N ASN A 346 -15.48 16.42 2.41
CA ASN A 346 -16.04 15.11 2.68
C ASN A 346 -15.03 14.27 3.50
N GLU A 347 -15.01 14.49 4.82
CA GLU A 347 -14.14 13.75 5.75
C GLU A 347 -14.33 12.24 5.61
N GLY A 348 -15.55 11.77 5.28
CA GLY A 348 -15.82 10.34 5.07
C GLY A 348 -14.98 9.72 3.95
N MET A 349 -14.69 10.47 2.88
CA MET A 349 -13.80 10.04 1.81
C MET A 349 -12.37 9.78 2.32
N LEU A 350 -11.84 10.74 3.08
CA LEU A 350 -10.46 10.64 3.60
C LEU A 350 -10.34 9.55 4.66
N TYR A 351 -11.34 9.44 5.57
CA TYR A 351 -11.34 8.39 6.59
C TYR A 351 -11.39 6.99 5.97
N GLU A 352 -12.28 6.72 5.02
CA GLU A 352 -12.31 5.41 4.38
C GLU A 352 -11.02 5.11 3.62
N ASN A 353 -10.46 6.10 2.91
CA ASN A 353 -9.22 5.88 2.17
C ASN A 353 -8.04 5.57 3.08
N VAL A 354 -7.88 6.31 4.20
CA VAL A 354 -6.77 6.04 5.12
C VAL A 354 -6.92 4.70 5.83
N ILE A 355 -8.15 4.28 6.14
CA ILE A 355 -8.40 2.96 6.70
C ILE A 355 -8.11 1.87 5.67
N ALA A 356 -8.53 2.03 4.40
CA ALA A 356 -8.17 1.12 3.32
C ALA A 356 -6.65 1.00 3.16
N GLN A 357 -5.93 2.13 3.15
CA GLN A 357 -4.47 2.19 3.10
C GLN A 357 -3.83 1.41 4.25
N MET A 358 -4.27 1.64 5.49
CA MET A 358 -3.70 0.99 6.69
C MET A 358 -3.99 -0.53 6.70
N LEU A 359 -5.22 -0.95 6.37
CA LEU A 359 -5.58 -2.37 6.29
C LEU A 359 -4.75 -3.09 5.22
N THR A 360 -4.57 -2.45 4.04
CA THR A 360 -3.74 -3.02 2.96
C THR A 360 -2.27 -3.12 3.39
N ALA A 361 -1.72 -2.10 4.04
CA ALA A 361 -0.34 -2.12 4.55
C ALA A 361 -0.11 -3.21 5.62
N ASN A 362 -1.15 -3.55 6.39
CA ASN A 362 -1.15 -4.67 7.34
C ASN A 362 -1.31 -6.04 6.67
N GLY A 363 -1.48 -6.08 5.33
CA GLY A 363 -1.53 -7.32 4.55
C GLY A 363 -2.95 -7.85 4.29
N HIS A 364 -3.98 -7.08 4.61
CA HIS A 364 -5.36 -7.48 4.34
C HIS A 364 -5.73 -7.21 2.89
N ARG A 365 -6.40 -8.18 2.26
CA ARG A 365 -7.17 -7.95 1.05
C ARG A 365 -8.51 -7.32 1.44
N LEU A 366 -8.90 -6.27 0.72
CA LEU A 366 -10.11 -5.50 1.07
C LEU A 366 -11.35 -6.06 0.38
N PHE A 367 -12.40 -6.25 1.16
CA PHE A 367 -13.73 -6.59 0.69
C PHE A 367 -14.76 -5.68 1.34
N PHE A 368 -15.90 -5.46 0.66
CA PHE A 368 -17.06 -4.79 1.22
C PHE A 368 -18.31 -5.64 0.99
N TYR A 369 -19.42 -5.28 1.62
CA TYR A 369 -20.68 -5.98 1.44
C TYR A 369 -21.82 -5.00 1.34
N THR A 370 -22.74 -5.28 0.41
CA THR A 370 -24.01 -4.58 0.30
C THR A 370 -25.12 -5.60 0.04
N HIS A 371 -26.27 -5.40 0.68
CA HIS A 371 -27.48 -6.17 0.42
C HIS A 371 -28.61 -5.22 0.04
N TYR A 372 -29.19 -5.43 -1.13
CA TYR A 372 -30.31 -4.64 -1.61
C TYR A 372 -31.62 -5.31 -1.15
N SER A 373 -32.50 -4.56 -0.50
CA SER A 373 -33.84 -5.00 -0.10
C SER A 373 -34.84 -4.59 -1.17
N GLU A 374 -35.47 -5.58 -1.82
CA GLU A 374 -36.55 -5.37 -2.79
C GLU A 374 -37.74 -4.65 -2.15
N GLU A 375 -38.07 -4.99 -0.90
CA GLU A 375 -39.16 -4.39 -0.13
C GLU A 375 -38.93 -2.90 0.13
N LYS A 376 -37.69 -2.54 0.56
CA LYS A 376 -37.31 -1.16 0.92
C LYS A 376 -36.81 -0.35 -0.25
N LYS A 377 -36.58 -0.98 -1.41
CA LYS A 377 -36.00 -0.37 -2.62
C LYS A 377 -34.68 0.39 -2.35
N ARG A 378 -33.87 -0.10 -1.40
CA ARG A 378 -32.57 0.45 -1.01
C ARG A 378 -31.68 -0.61 -0.41
N ASN A 379 -30.39 -0.32 -0.27
CA ASN A 379 -29.50 -1.15 0.53
C ASN A 379 -29.98 -1.11 1.99
N ASP A 380 -30.17 -2.26 2.59
CA ASP A 380 -30.55 -2.40 4.01
C ASP A 380 -29.40 -2.94 4.87
N ILE A 381 -28.32 -3.41 4.23
CA ILE A 381 -27.03 -3.70 4.86
C ILE A 381 -25.94 -3.11 3.97
N GLU A 382 -25.03 -2.36 4.57
CA GLU A 382 -23.82 -1.83 3.93
C GLU A 382 -22.68 -1.91 4.93
N ILE A 383 -21.59 -2.62 4.58
CA ILE A 383 -20.38 -2.80 5.38
C ILE A 383 -19.20 -2.26 4.57
N ASP A 384 -18.48 -1.30 5.11
CA ASP A 384 -17.41 -0.60 4.40
C ASP A 384 -16.23 -1.51 4.08
N PHE A 385 -15.78 -2.31 5.07
CA PHE A 385 -14.73 -3.30 4.88
C PHE A 385 -15.06 -4.60 5.58
N ILE A 386 -14.60 -5.71 5.00
CA ILE A 386 -14.54 -7.01 5.64
C ILE A 386 -13.12 -7.53 5.48
N ILE A 387 -12.50 -7.89 6.59
CA ILE A 387 -11.21 -8.57 6.60
C ILE A 387 -11.38 -10.00 7.11
N SER A 388 -10.49 -10.88 6.69
CA SER A 388 -10.47 -12.26 7.17
C SER A 388 -9.20 -12.54 7.94
N ASN A 389 -9.32 -13.33 8.99
CA ASN A 389 -8.18 -13.89 9.68
C ASN A 389 -8.26 -15.42 9.59
N ASN A 390 -7.30 -16.02 8.90
CA ASN A 390 -7.16 -17.46 8.79
C ASN A 390 -6.40 -18.00 10.02
N SER A 391 -7.02 -17.93 11.20
CA SER A 391 -6.48 -18.69 12.33
C SER A 391 -6.57 -20.19 12.00
N LYS A 392 -5.56 -20.97 12.42
CA LYS A 392 -5.26 -22.37 12.04
C LYS A 392 -6.44 -23.39 12.11
N THR A 393 -7.63 -22.99 12.54
CA THR A 393 -8.74 -23.89 12.79
C THR A 393 -10.10 -23.51 12.22
N LYS A 394 -10.38 -22.22 11.95
CA LYS A 394 -11.68 -21.79 11.38
C LYS A 394 -11.55 -20.45 10.66
N TYR A 395 -12.08 -20.38 9.44
CA TYR A 395 -12.29 -19.13 8.73
C TYR A 395 -13.21 -18.21 9.54
N LYS A 396 -12.72 -17.02 9.86
CA LYS A 396 -13.47 -15.97 10.55
C LYS A 396 -13.32 -14.66 9.79
N MET A 397 -14.40 -13.90 9.74
CA MET A 397 -14.43 -12.57 9.15
C MET A 397 -14.75 -11.50 10.19
N TYR A 398 -14.27 -10.31 9.92
CA TYR A 398 -14.39 -9.15 10.79
C TYR A 398 -14.93 -7.99 9.96
N PRO A 399 -16.25 -7.72 10.02
CA PRO A 399 -16.84 -6.55 9.39
C PRO A 399 -16.41 -5.27 10.12
N ILE A 400 -16.14 -4.23 9.33
CA ILE A 400 -15.66 -2.93 9.79
C ILE A 400 -16.55 -1.86 9.16
N GLU A 401 -17.16 -1.00 9.98
CA GLU A 401 -17.79 0.24 9.55
C GLU A 401 -16.91 1.43 9.92
N VAL A 402 -16.75 2.37 8.99
CA VAL A 402 -15.97 3.60 9.17
C VAL A 402 -16.90 4.80 9.31
N LYS A 403 -16.74 5.55 10.38
CA LYS A 403 -17.54 6.73 10.71
C LYS A 403 -16.62 7.93 10.95
N SER A 404 -16.76 8.97 10.12
CA SER A 404 -16.04 10.24 10.32
C SER A 404 -16.64 11.10 11.42
N GLY A 405 -17.92 10.90 11.72
CA GLY A 405 -18.66 11.65 12.76
C GLY A 405 -18.85 10.89 14.06
N THR A 406 -19.34 11.60 15.07
CA THR A 406 -19.63 11.05 16.40
C THR A 406 -21.05 10.50 16.56
N ARG A 407 -21.96 10.82 15.63
CA ARG A 407 -23.35 10.32 15.62
C ARG A 407 -23.51 9.38 14.44
N TYR A 408 -23.87 8.13 14.70
CA TYR A 408 -24.04 7.09 13.68
C TYR A 408 -25.01 6.00 14.17
N THR A 409 -25.53 5.20 13.24
CA THR A 409 -26.30 4.00 13.53
C THR A 409 -25.43 2.76 13.35
N THR A 410 -25.79 1.67 14.00
CA THR A 410 -25.11 0.36 13.94
C THR A 410 -25.94 -0.70 13.24
N ASP A 411 -27.08 -0.29 12.66
CA ASP A 411 -28.10 -1.22 12.13
C ASP A 411 -27.56 -2.17 11.05
N SER A 412 -26.75 -1.65 10.12
CA SER A 412 -26.14 -2.49 9.08
C SER A 412 -25.22 -3.56 9.66
N LEU A 413 -24.37 -3.17 10.61
CA LEU A 413 -23.42 -4.06 11.26
C LEU A 413 -24.14 -5.15 12.08
N LEU A 414 -25.19 -4.78 12.83
CA LEU A 414 -26.00 -5.73 13.60
C LEU A 414 -26.72 -6.73 12.71
N LYS A 415 -27.35 -6.27 11.62
CA LYS A 415 -28.00 -7.15 10.63
C LYS A 415 -27.02 -8.09 9.95
N PHE A 416 -25.84 -7.57 9.56
CA PHE A 416 -24.79 -8.38 8.98
C PHE A 416 -24.30 -9.45 9.95
N ARG A 417 -24.08 -9.07 11.21
CA ARG A 417 -23.67 -9.99 12.28
C ARG A 417 -24.71 -11.10 12.49
N GLU A 418 -25.98 -10.78 12.55
CA GLU A 418 -27.04 -11.78 12.72
C GLU A 418 -27.11 -12.75 11.52
N LYS A 419 -27.03 -12.20 10.30
CA LYS A 419 -27.06 -12.99 9.06
C LYS A 419 -25.91 -13.99 8.94
N TYR A 420 -24.70 -13.61 9.43
CA TYR A 420 -23.47 -14.39 9.28
C TYR A 420 -22.86 -14.83 10.60
N LYS A 421 -23.66 -14.96 11.65
CA LYS A 421 -23.27 -15.20 13.05
C LYS A 421 -22.18 -16.27 13.25
N THR A 422 -22.25 -17.37 12.52
CA THR A 422 -21.31 -18.50 12.67
C THR A 422 -19.91 -18.19 12.12
N ARG A 423 -19.78 -17.19 11.24
CA ARG A 423 -18.54 -16.80 10.57
C ARG A 423 -17.90 -15.55 11.16
N ILE A 424 -18.60 -14.81 12.00
CA ILE A 424 -18.09 -13.59 12.62
C ILE A 424 -17.08 -13.93 13.71
N GLY A 425 -15.90 -13.30 13.66
CA GLY A 425 -14.87 -13.35 14.71
C GLY A 425 -14.98 -12.19 15.70
N GLY A 426 -15.48 -11.05 15.23
CA GLY A 426 -15.70 -9.80 15.96
C GLY A 426 -16.19 -8.73 14.99
N CYS A 427 -16.75 -7.64 15.52
CA CYS A 427 -17.23 -6.52 14.72
C CYS A 427 -16.52 -5.24 15.16
N TYR A 428 -16.16 -4.39 14.20
CA TYR A 428 -15.46 -3.13 14.48
C TYR A 428 -16.24 -1.94 13.95
N ILE A 429 -16.26 -0.86 14.74
CA ILE A 429 -16.64 0.47 14.29
C ILE A 429 -15.44 1.38 14.49
N ILE A 430 -14.93 1.95 13.41
CA ILE A 430 -13.85 2.94 13.45
C ILE A 430 -14.47 4.32 13.49
N HIS A 431 -14.20 5.10 14.55
CA HIS A 431 -14.81 6.40 14.79
C HIS A 431 -13.86 7.33 15.56
N PRO A 432 -14.08 8.68 15.53
CA PRO A 432 -13.15 9.62 16.14
C PRO A 432 -13.13 9.64 17.69
N ARG A 433 -14.08 8.94 18.34
CA ARG A 433 -14.07 8.84 19.81
C ARG A 433 -13.03 7.82 20.29
N ASN A 434 -12.73 7.84 21.59
CA ASN A 434 -11.86 6.86 22.23
C ASN A 434 -12.45 5.45 22.18
N LEU A 435 -11.64 4.44 22.50
CA LEU A 435 -12.07 3.04 22.48
C LEU A 435 -13.26 2.81 23.43
N ILE A 436 -14.27 2.11 22.93
CA ILE A 436 -15.45 1.67 23.68
C ILE A 436 -15.62 0.18 23.39
N ALA A 437 -15.47 -0.63 24.42
CA ALA A 437 -15.68 -2.08 24.33
C ALA A 437 -17.13 -2.40 24.75
N ASN A 438 -17.95 -2.81 23.80
CA ASN A 438 -19.24 -3.42 24.01
C ASN A 438 -19.13 -4.93 23.75
N ASP A 439 -20.01 -5.74 24.34
CA ASP A 439 -19.91 -7.22 24.32
C ASP A 439 -19.64 -7.81 22.94
N ASP A 440 -20.19 -7.24 21.88
CA ASP A 440 -20.16 -7.77 20.52
C ASP A 440 -19.50 -6.88 19.47
N ILE A 441 -19.31 -5.58 19.80
CA ILE A 441 -18.77 -4.58 18.87
C ILE A 441 -17.67 -3.80 19.59
N LEU A 442 -16.48 -3.82 19.00
CA LEU A 442 -15.38 -2.99 19.47
C LEU A 442 -15.34 -1.69 18.67
N CYS A 443 -15.70 -0.58 19.32
CA CYS A 443 -15.59 0.74 18.73
C CYS A 443 -14.18 1.30 19.01
N ILE A 444 -13.41 1.54 17.96
CA ILE A 444 -12.00 1.95 18.07
C ILE A 444 -11.75 3.29 17.38
N PRO A 445 -10.84 4.11 17.91
CA PRO A 445 -10.37 5.29 17.19
C PRO A 445 -9.54 4.87 15.96
N PRO A 446 -9.51 5.72 14.89
CA PRO A 446 -8.91 5.34 13.60
C PRO A 446 -7.40 5.04 13.70
N TYR A 447 -6.68 5.64 14.64
CA TYR A 447 -5.28 5.34 14.87
C TYR A 447 -5.02 3.92 15.39
N MET A 448 -6.04 3.23 15.92
CA MET A 448 -5.95 1.82 16.35
C MET A 448 -6.10 0.82 15.19
N THR A 449 -6.40 1.26 13.98
CA THR A 449 -6.43 0.40 12.79
C THR A 449 -5.09 -0.33 12.56
N ILE A 450 -3.98 0.21 13.06
CA ILE A 450 -2.66 -0.48 13.05
C ILE A 450 -2.65 -1.81 13.81
N CYS A 451 -3.66 -2.07 14.62
CA CYS A 451 -3.78 -3.29 15.45
C CYS A 451 -4.68 -4.36 14.82
N LEU A 452 -5.35 -4.06 13.69
CA LEU A 452 -6.24 -4.98 12.97
C LEU A 452 -5.52 -5.89 12.00
#